data_bf45f75829da1f5b25bea94e3a70b1b9
#
_entry.id   bf45f75829da1f5b25bea94e3a70b1b9
#
_cell.length_a   1.000
_cell.length_b   1.000
_cell.length_c   1.000
_cell.angle_alpha   90.00
_cell.angle_beta   90.00
_cell.angle_gamma   90.00
#
_symmetry.space_group_name_H-M   'P 1'
#
loop_
_entity.id
_entity.type
_entity.pdbx_description
1 polymer ?
#
loop_
_entity_poly.entity_id
_entity_poly.type
_entity_poly.pdbx_seq_one_letter_code
_entity_poly.pdbx_strand_id
1 'polypeptide(L)'
;MKYVGSYWIPDDDHNLVLDLLGPGGAHDDQVFAEIRKHTRDQPKRTMVDIGANIGRWCKEFHKDYEMIWAFEPAPYNLECLQKNTEHETNVKVKGYGLGESAHRATLSIAVENHLGSTMAKLDPNGDIEIQKLDDQGFENVDLLKIDVEGYETEVLKGGKQTIDKCSPLIAIERHAFNYKLLGKEKKESHLYLQSLGYEMMWKLTRDCIYGKPNIHYRT
;
A
#
# COMPACT_ATOMS: atom_id res chain seq x y z
N MET A 1 17.27 -1.90 13.93
CA MET A 1 16.50 -0.66 13.63
C MET A 1 17.22 0.56 14.19
N LYS A 2 17.15 1.69 13.49
CA LYS A 2 17.61 3.03 13.94
C LYS A 2 16.46 4.03 13.90
N TYR A 3 16.52 5.10 14.70
CA TYR A 3 15.50 6.15 14.74
C TYR A 3 15.92 7.35 13.90
N VAL A 4 15.11 7.72 12.90
CA VAL A 4 15.38 8.82 11.95
C VAL A 4 14.13 9.68 11.78
N GLY A 5 14.26 10.97 12.00
CA GLY A 5 13.11 11.88 11.97
C GLY A 5 12.10 11.51 13.05
N SER A 6 10.98 10.92 12.65
CA SER A 6 9.91 10.47 13.57
C SER A 6 9.60 8.97 13.41
N TYR A 7 10.55 8.18 12.84
CA TYR A 7 10.33 6.79 12.49
C TYR A 7 11.49 5.90 12.90
N TRP A 8 11.17 4.68 13.34
CA TRP A 8 12.10 3.56 13.36
C TRP A 8 12.20 2.99 11.95
N ILE A 9 13.43 2.80 11.48
CA ILE A 9 13.72 2.29 10.13
C ILE A 9 14.75 1.15 10.22
N PRO A 10 14.85 0.28 9.19
CA PRO A 10 15.93 -0.71 9.12
C PRO A 10 17.32 -0.03 9.13
N ASP A 11 18.32 -0.68 9.79
CA ASP A 11 19.66 -0.10 9.95
C ASP A 11 20.35 0.20 8.62
N ASP A 12 20.19 -0.71 7.65
CA ASP A 12 20.90 -0.69 6.38
C ASP A 12 20.11 -0.01 5.23
N ASP A 13 18.94 0.58 5.52
CA ASP A 13 18.18 1.32 4.51
C ASP A 13 18.61 2.79 4.47
N HIS A 14 19.56 3.09 3.57
CA HIS A 14 20.06 4.45 3.37
C HIS A 14 19.11 5.32 2.50
N ASN A 15 18.37 4.69 1.58
CA ASN A 15 17.45 5.42 0.71
C ASN A 15 16.22 5.90 1.48
N LEU A 16 15.72 5.09 2.40
CA LEU A 16 14.60 5.49 3.27
C LEU A 16 14.95 6.69 4.16
N VAL A 17 16.23 6.83 4.59
CA VAL A 17 16.70 8.04 5.27
C VAL A 17 16.54 9.27 4.37
N LEU A 18 16.93 9.16 3.10
CA LEU A 18 16.81 10.26 2.13
C LEU A 18 15.35 10.58 1.81
N ASP A 19 14.49 9.57 1.75
CA ASP A 19 13.06 9.74 1.52
C ASP A 19 12.37 10.44 2.70
N LEU A 20 12.75 10.11 3.94
CA LEU A 20 12.15 10.73 5.13
C LEU A 20 12.64 12.15 5.40
N LEU A 21 13.93 12.44 5.15
CA LEU A 21 14.54 13.73 5.46
C LEU A 21 14.71 14.64 4.24
N GLY A 22 14.46 14.12 3.05
CA GLY A 22 14.64 14.82 1.78
C GLY A 22 13.32 15.21 1.10
N PRO A 23 13.37 15.51 -0.21
CA PRO A 23 12.20 15.90 -0.99
C PRO A 23 11.12 14.80 -1.10
N GLY A 24 11.44 13.53 -0.83
CA GLY A 24 10.48 12.42 -0.81
C GLY A 24 9.38 12.64 0.22
N GLY A 25 9.70 13.23 1.38
CA GLY A 25 8.71 13.62 2.38
C GLY A 25 7.63 14.55 1.86
N ALA A 26 8.03 15.58 1.11
CA ALA A 26 7.11 16.54 0.50
C ALA A 26 6.23 15.92 -0.60
N HIS A 27 6.69 14.83 -1.25
CA HIS A 27 5.90 14.10 -2.24
C HIS A 27 4.70 13.40 -1.57
N ASP A 28 4.94 12.64 -0.50
CA ASP A 28 3.86 11.95 0.22
C ASP A 28 2.87 12.95 0.84
N ASP A 29 3.34 14.09 1.35
CA ASP A 29 2.46 15.13 1.90
C ASP A 29 1.45 15.64 0.86
N GLN A 30 1.83 15.72 -0.42
CA GLN A 30 0.92 16.07 -1.51
C GLN A 30 -0.11 14.95 -1.76
N VAL A 31 0.32 13.69 -1.75
CA VAL A 31 -0.57 12.53 -1.89
C VAL A 31 -1.58 12.49 -0.73
N PHE A 32 -1.12 12.68 0.51
CA PHE A 32 -1.98 12.70 1.71
C PHE A 32 -3.00 13.83 1.67
N ALA A 33 -2.58 15.04 1.27
CA ALA A 33 -3.48 16.17 1.12
C ALA A 33 -4.58 15.91 0.08
N GLU A 34 -4.21 15.29 -1.05
CA GLU A 34 -5.16 14.98 -2.10
C GLU A 34 -6.14 13.87 -1.69
N ILE A 35 -5.69 12.85 -0.95
CA ILE A 35 -6.58 11.83 -0.36
C ILE A 35 -7.57 12.48 0.61
N ARG A 36 -7.11 13.34 1.53
CA ARG A 36 -8.00 14.05 2.47
C ARG A 36 -9.03 14.91 1.75
N LYS A 37 -8.66 15.53 0.65
CA LYS A 37 -9.59 16.31 -0.19
C LYS A 37 -10.68 15.42 -0.78
N HIS A 38 -10.31 14.27 -1.36
CA HIS A 38 -11.27 13.34 -1.96
C HIS A 38 -12.12 12.58 -0.93
N THR A 39 -11.64 12.42 0.30
CA THR A 39 -12.36 11.73 1.39
C THR A 39 -13.01 12.66 2.40
N ARG A 40 -13.05 13.98 2.17
CA ARG A 40 -13.53 14.97 3.14
C ARG A 40 -14.91 14.64 3.69
N ASP A 41 -15.84 14.30 2.81
CA ASP A 41 -17.25 14.08 3.14
C ASP A 41 -17.61 12.57 3.09
N GLN A 42 -16.60 11.69 3.11
CA GLN A 42 -16.78 10.24 3.08
C GLN A 42 -16.68 9.64 4.48
N PRO A 43 -17.31 8.49 4.71
CA PRO A 43 -17.02 7.67 5.90
C PRO A 43 -15.53 7.35 5.96
N LYS A 44 -14.99 7.26 7.18
CA LYS A 44 -13.60 6.90 7.44
C LYS A 44 -13.54 5.73 8.41
N ARG A 45 -14.23 4.65 8.08
CA ARG A 45 -14.35 3.44 8.90
C ARG A 45 -13.09 2.60 8.83
N THR A 46 -12.73 2.14 7.64
CA THR A 46 -11.56 1.27 7.47
C THR A 46 -10.66 1.76 6.34
N MET A 47 -9.39 1.92 6.65
CA MET A 47 -8.31 2.01 5.70
C MET A 47 -7.57 0.68 5.65
N VAL A 48 -7.22 0.22 4.45
CA VAL A 48 -6.36 -0.93 4.23
C VAL A 48 -5.09 -0.45 3.54
N ASP A 49 -3.93 -0.66 4.19
CA ASP A 49 -2.60 -0.27 3.73
C ASP A 49 -1.83 -1.53 3.31
N ILE A 50 -1.71 -1.77 2.01
CA ILE A 50 -1.05 -2.95 1.44
C ILE A 50 0.34 -2.55 0.93
N GLY A 51 1.37 -3.18 1.51
CA GLY A 51 2.75 -2.74 1.41
C GLY A 51 3.00 -1.57 2.36
N ALA A 52 2.69 -1.79 3.65
CA ALA A 52 2.72 -0.73 4.65
C ALA A 52 4.14 -0.26 5.01
N ASN A 53 5.16 -1.02 4.58
CA ASN A 53 6.57 -0.70 4.82
C ASN A 53 6.82 -0.43 6.31
N ILE A 54 7.38 0.70 6.68
CA ILE A 54 7.62 1.11 8.08
C ILE A 54 6.41 1.76 8.76
N GLY A 55 5.25 1.84 8.09
CA GLY A 55 4.00 2.37 8.67
C GLY A 55 3.80 3.88 8.51
N ARG A 56 4.40 4.51 7.51
CA ARG A 56 4.25 5.94 7.28
C ARG A 56 2.80 6.35 7.06
N TRP A 57 2.08 5.64 6.18
CA TRP A 57 0.66 5.87 5.95
C TRP A 57 -0.20 5.59 7.18
N CYS A 58 0.12 4.55 7.94
CA CYS A 58 -0.57 4.25 9.19
C CYS A 58 -0.46 5.41 10.17
N LYS A 59 0.74 5.94 10.40
CA LYS A 59 0.98 7.09 11.29
C LYS A 59 0.33 8.37 10.81
N GLU A 60 0.22 8.56 9.49
CA GLU A 60 -0.42 9.75 8.93
C GLU A 60 -1.95 9.71 9.09
N PHE A 61 -2.56 8.53 8.86
CA PHE A 61 -4.02 8.40 8.79
C PHE A 61 -4.69 7.82 10.05
N HIS A 62 -3.94 7.42 11.11
CA HIS A 62 -4.54 6.79 12.30
C HIS A 62 -5.58 7.67 13.01
N LYS A 63 -5.47 9.00 12.89
CA LYS A 63 -6.46 9.94 13.45
C LYS A 63 -7.67 10.17 12.55
N ASP A 64 -7.55 9.81 11.27
CA ASP A 64 -8.60 10.03 10.28
C ASP A 64 -9.56 8.83 10.21
N TYR A 65 -9.09 7.60 10.43
CA TYR A 65 -9.85 6.36 10.26
C TYR A 65 -10.11 5.65 11.59
N GLU A 66 -11.30 5.03 11.71
CA GLU A 66 -11.68 4.25 12.90
C GLU A 66 -10.78 3.01 13.04
N MET A 67 -10.38 2.39 11.92
CA MET A 67 -9.51 1.21 11.88
C MET A 67 -8.58 1.26 10.68
N ILE A 68 -7.31 0.89 10.88
CA ILE A 68 -6.32 0.68 9.81
C ILE A 68 -5.81 -0.77 9.88
N TRP A 69 -5.83 -1.44 8.74
CA TRP A 69 -5.20 -2.75 8.56
C TRP A 69 -3.98 -2.60 7.68
N ALA A 70 -2.82 -2.90 8.23
CA ALA A 70 -1.51 -2.74 7.59
C ALA A 70 -0.91 -4.10 7.26
N PHE A 71 -0.59 -4.33 5.99
CA PHE A 71 -0.01 -5.59 5.50
C PHE A 71 1.42 -5.33 5.01
N GLU A 72 2.39 -6.00 5.62
CA GLU A 72 3.80 -5.90 5.28
C GLU A 72 4.49 -7.27 5.43
N PRO A 73 4.94 -7.89 4.34
CA PRO A 73 5.55 -9.22 4.40
C PRO A 73 7.04 -9.21 4.75
N ALA A 74 7.77 -8.10 4.53
CA ALA A 74 9.21 -8.05 4.76
C ALA A 74 9.53 -7.97 6.27
N PRO A 75 10.24 -8.95 6.87
CA PRO A 75 10.42 -9.02 8.32
C PRO A 75 11.06 -7.77 8.92
N TYR A 76 12.04 -7.19 8.25
CA TYR A 76 12.75 -5.99 8.71
C TYR A 76 11.87 -4.72 8.68
N ASN A 77 11.00 -4.57 7.67
CA ASN A 77 10.01 -3.49 7.62
C ASN A 77 8.88 -3.73 8.62
N LEU A 78 8.43 -4.98 8.74
CA LEU A 78 7.38 -5.38 9.69
C LEU A 78 7.75 -5.05 11.14
N GLU A 79 9.00 -5.29 11.54
CA GLU A 79 9.50 -4.94 12.87
C GLU A 79 9.44 -3.43 13.09
N CYS A 80 9.85 -2.64 12.09
CA CYS A 80 9.76 -1.19 12.13
C CYS A 80 8.31 -0.69 12.15
N LEU A 81 7.42 -1.26 11.32
CA LEU A 81 6.00 -0.95 11.28
C LEU A 81 5.35 -1.17 12.65
N GLN A 82 5.58 -2.34 13.26
CA GLN A 82 5.07 -2.65 14.59
C GLN A 82 5.53 -1.63 15.63
N LYS A 83 6.83 -1.28 15.60
CA LYS A 83 7.41 -0.30 16.52
C LYS A 83 6.88 1.11 16.30
N ASN A 84 6.72 1.51 15.04
CA ASN A 84 6.22 2.83 14.67
C ASN A 84 4.73 3.03 15.02
N THR A 85 3.97 1.94 15.10
CA THR A 85 2.51 1.98 15.37
C THR A 85 2.14 1.37 16.73
N GLU A 86 3.10 1.10 17.61
CA GLU A 86 2.86 0.40 18.90
C GLU A 86 1.88 1.14 19.83
N HIS A 87 1.74 2.45 19.69
CA HIS A 87 0.83 3.27 20.49
C HIS A 87 -0.53 3.54 19.80
N GLU A 88 -0.68 3.14 18.53
CA GLU A 88 -1.90 3.38 17.74
C GLU A 88 -2.87 2.21 17.90
N THR A 89 -3.82 2.34 18.82
CA THR A 89 -4.73 1.24 19.21
C THR A 89 -5.64 0.75 18.07
N ASN A 90 -5.87 1.61 17.06
CA ASN A 90 -6.68 1.34 15.88
C ASN A 90 -5.88 0.87 14.66
N VAL A 91 -4.58 0.61 14.79
CA VAL A 91 -3.76 0.01 13.75
C VAL A 91 -3.57 -1.49 14.01
N LYS A 92 -3.90 -2.33 13.02
CA LYS A 92 -3.76 -3.79 13.07
C LYS A 92 -2.74 -4.24 12.04
N VAL A 93 -1.59 -4.69 12.51
CA VAL A 93 -0.48 -5.12 11.65
C VAL A 93 -0.59 -6.61 11.32
N LYS A 94 -0.35 -6.95 10.06
CA LYS A 94 -0.33 -8.30 9.50
C LYS A 94 1.00 -8.56 8.79
N GLY A 95 1.71 -9.61 9.19
CA GLY A 95 3.05 -9.97 8.70
C GLY A 95 3.01 -10.87 7.45
N TYR A 96 2.14 -10.58 6.48
CA TYR A 96 2.07 -11.28 5.21
C TYR A 96 1.65 -10.32 4.08
N GLY A 97 1.95 -10.72 2.85
CA GLY A 97 1.57 -9.94 1.67
C GLY A 97 0.18 -10.32 1.14
N LEU A 98 -0.33 -9.50 0.22
CA LEU A 98 -1.58 -9.78 -0.48
C LEU A 98 -1.35 -9.93 -1.99
N GLY A 99 -2.15 -10.81 -2.64
CA GLY A 99 -2.04 -11.12 -4.06
C GLY A 99 -3.29 -11.80 -4.61
N GLU A 100 -3.21 -12.32 -5.83
CA GLU A 100 -4.35 -12.96 -6.54
C GLU A 100 -4.75 -14.30 -5.93
N SER A 101 -3.82 -15.03 -5.32
CA SER A 101 -4.06 -16.34 -4.70
C SER A 101 -3.17 -16.54 -3.48
N ALA A 102 -3.58 -17.44 -2.59
CA ALA A 102 -2.76 -17.82 -1.45
C ALA A 102 -1.58 -18.70 -1.89
N HIS A 103 -0.35 -18.31 -1.53
CA HIS A 103 0.88 -19.05 -1.82
C HIS A 103 2.03 -18.58 -0.93
N ARG A 104 3.17 -19.26 -1.05
CA ARG A 104 4.42 -18.79 -0.44
C ARG A 104 5.29 -18.09 -1.49
N ALA A 105 6.09 -17.13 -1.04
CA ALA A 105 6.98 -16.38 -1.90
C ALA A 105 8.31 -16.07 -1.18
N THR A 106 9.33 -15.76 -1.95
CA THR A 106 10.59 -15.19 -1.46
C THR A 106 10.65 -13.72 -1.84
N LEU A 107 11.15 -12.89 -0.93
CA LEU A 107 11.41 -11.48 -1.21
C LEU A 107 12.80 -11.31 -1.84
N SER A 108 12.87 -10.50 -2.88
CA SER A 108 14.13 -10.06 -3.47
C SER A 108 14.21 -8.53 -3.44
N ILE A 109 15.36 -8.00 -3.02
CA ILE A 109 15.62 -6.55 -3.03
C ILE A 109 15.83 -6.13 -4.48
N ALA A 110 14.99 -5.24 -4.99
CA ALA A 110 15.06 -4.75 -6.37
C ALA A 110 16.18 -3.73 -6.59
N VAL A 111 16.50 -2.95 -5.55
CA VAL A 111 17.53 -1.92 -5.57
C VAL A 111 18.46 -2.12 -4.39
N GLU A 112 19.76 -2.24 -4.63
CA GLU A 112 20.76 -2.40 -3.58
C GLU A 112 20.69 -1.24 -2.57
N ASN A 113 20.75 -1.57 -1.28
CA ASN A 113 20.62 -0.64 -0.16
C ASN A 113 19.27 0.10 -0.06
N HIS A 114 18.22 -0.43 -0.70
CA HIS A 114 16.86 0.06 -0.60
C HIS A 114 15.91 -1.08 -0.21
N LEU A 115 15.82 -1.36 1.08
CA LEU A 115 15.01 -2.45 1.61
C LEU A 115 13.50 -2.21 1.41
N GLY A 116 13.08 -0.97 1.24
CA GLY A 116 11.71 -0.62 0.86
C GLY A 116 11.32 -1.09 -0.55
N SER A 117 12.29 -1.22 -1.47
CA SER A 117 12.06 -1.70 -2.84
C SER A 117 12.21 -3.23 -2.92
N THR A 118 11.33 -3.94 -2.23
CA THR A 118 11.36 -5.40 -2.14
C THR A 118 10.23 -6.01 -2.94
N MET A 119 10.57 -6.87 -3.91
CA MET A 119 9.62 -7.57 -4.78
C MET A 119 9.39 -9.01 -4.31
N ALA A 120 8.13 -9.45 -4.31
CA ALA A 120 7.77 -10.84 -4.08
C ALA A 120 7.95 -11.67 -5.37
N LYS A 121 8.57 -12.85 -5.24
CA LYS A 121 8.68 -13.85 -6.29
C LYS A 121 8.06 -15.15 -5.80
N LEU A 122 7.18 -15.73 -6.60
CA LEU A 122 6.57 -17.02 -6.30
C LEU A 122 7.66 -18.07 -6.00
N ASP A 123 7.60 -18.65 -4.81
CA ASP A 123 8.49 -19.70 -4.36
C ASP A 123 7.75 -20.58 -3.32
N PRO A 124 7.45 -21.86 -3.65
CA PRO A 124 6.78 -22.76 -2.71
C PRO A 124 7.52 -22.97 -1.38
N ASN A 125 8.86 -22.76 -1.39
CA ASN A 125 9.71 -22.87 -0.20
C ASN A 125 10.05 -21.48 0.39
N GLY A 126 9.46 -20.42 -0.13
CA GLY A 126 9.68 -19.05 0.32
C GLY A 126 9.31 -18.84 1.77
N ASP A 127 9.87 -17.82 2.37
CA ASP A 127 9.74 -17.49 3.80
C ASP A 127 8.56 -16.58 4.11
N ILE A 128 7.96 -15.94 3.09
CA ILE A 128 6.78 -15.09 3.27
C ILE A 128 5.49 -15.77 2.77
N GLU A 129 4.39 -15.41 3.39
CA GLU A 129 3.05 -15.82 3.02
C GLU A 129 2.37 -14.73 2.20
N ILE A 130 1.65 -15.13 1.15
CA ILE A 130 0.75 -14.27 0.38
C ILE A 130 -0.66 -14.81 0.54
N GLN A 131 -1.62 -13.93 0.85
CA GLN A 131 -3.04 -14.25 0.97
C GLN A 131 -3.86 -13.41 -0.01
N LYS A 132 -5.18 -13.61 -0.04
CA LYS A 132 -6.08 -12.74 -0.82
C LYS A 132 -6.68 -11.66 0.08
N LEU A 133 -6.89 -10.48 -0.49
CA LEU A 133 -7.63 -9.41 0.20
C LEU A 133 -9.08 -9.85 0.50
N ASP A 134 -9.72 -10.60 -0.42
CA ASP A 134 -11.08 -11.09 -0.26
C ASP A 134 -11.23 -12.06 0.93
N ASP A 135 -10.18 -12.81 1.27
CA ASP A 135 -10.19 -13.76 2.38
C ASP A 135 -10.10 -13.07 3.76
N GLN A 136 -9.84 -11.75 3.80
CA GLN A 136 -9.80 -10.98 5.05
C GLN A 136 -11.19 -10.62 5.58
N GLY A 137 -12.24 -10.77 4.78
CA GLY A 137 -13.62 -10.57 5.21
C GLY A 137 -14.01 -9.11 5.48
N PHE A 138 -13.38 -8.16 4.81
CA PHE A 138 -13.70 -6.74 5.00
C PHE A 138 -15.09 -6.36 4.49
N GLU A 139 -15.81 -5.56 5.30
CA GLU A 139 -17.17 -5.12 5.02
C GLU A 139 -17.27 -3.63 4.66
N ASN A 140 -16.36 -2.80 5.16
CA ASN A 140 -16.45 -1.34 5.13
C ASN A 140 -15.08 -0.71 4.86
N VAL A 141 -14.47 -1.01 3.72
CA VAL A 141 -13.21 -0.36 3.30
C VAL A 141 -13.55 0.95 2.58
N ASP A 142 -13.07 2.06 3.12
CA ASP A 142 -13.29 3.39 2.54
C ASP A 142 -12.04 3.92 1.81
N LEU A 143 -10.83 3.48 2.23
CA LEU A 143 -9.58 3.75 1.54
C LEU A 143 -8.76 2.45 1.41
N LEU A 144 -8.30 2.18 0.19
CA LEU A 144 -7.38 1.10 -0.13
C LEU A 144 -6.10 1.70 -0.70
N LYS A 145 -4.98 1.63 0.04
CA LYS A 145 -3.65 1.97 -0.47
C LYS A 145 -2.96 0.70 -0.94
N ILE A 146 -2.34 0.75 -2.12
CA ILE A 146 -1.60 -0.36 -2.71
C ILE A 146 -0.25 0.15 -3.21
N ASP A 147 0.82 -0.35 -2.61
CA ASP A 147 2.19 -0.07 -2.98
C ASP A 147 3.02 -1.34 -2.69
N VAL A 148 3.10 -2.20 -3.68
CA VAL A 148 3.64 -3.57 -3.57
C VAL A 148 4.66 -3.88 -4.66
N GLU A 149 5.32 -2.84 -5.14
CA GLU A 149 6.52 -2.90 -5.98
C GLU A 149 6.36 -3.77 -7.25
N GLY A 150 5.22 -3.58 -7.95
CA GLY A 150 4.90 -4.25 -9.21
C GLY A 150 3.94 -5.44 -9.08
N TYR A 151 3.34 -5.67 -7.90
CA TYR A 151 2.36 -6.74 -7.65
C TYR A 151 0.92 -6.20 -7.53
N GLU A 152 0.71 -4.94 -7.93
CA GLU A 152 -0.55 -4.20 -7.73
C GLU A 152 -1.74 -4.87 -8.45
N THR A 153 -1.52 -5.39 -9.65
CA THR A 153 -2.57 -6.08 -10.43
C THR A 153 -3.04 -7.35 -9.73
N GLU A 154 -2.11 -8.12 -9.15
CA GLU A 154 -2.42 -9.34 -8.40
C GLU A 154 -3.20 -9.03 -7.12
N VAL A 155 -2.84 -7.96 -6.41
CA VAL A 155 -3.59 -7.49 -5.24
C VAL A 155 -5.02 -7.10 -5.63
N LEU A 156 -5.18 -6.32 -6.69
CA LEU A 156 -6.50 -5.91 -7.20
C LEU A 156 -7.38 -7.10 -7.60
N LYS A 157 -6.80 -8.10 -8.26
CA LYS A 157 -7.53 -9.33 -8.63
C LYS A 157 -7.94 -10.15 -7.40
N GLY A 158 -7.03 -10.30 -6.44
CA GLY A 158 -7.31 -11.01 -5.17
C GLY A 158 -8.25 -10.26 -4.23
N GLY A 159 -8.53 -8.98 -4.51
CA GLY A 159 -9.45 -8.12 -3.76
C GLY A 159 -10.72 -7.77 -4.50
N LYS A 160 -11.00 -8.43 -5.64
CA LYS A 160 -12.12 -8.03 -6.51
C LYS A 160 -13.46 -7.95 -5.79
N GLN A 161 -13.80 -8.94 -4.95
CA GLN A 161 -15.09 -8.97 -4.23
C GLN A 161 -15.16 -7.85 -3.20
N THR A 162 -14.08 -7.63 -2.45
CA THR A 162 -13.96 -6.52 -1.48
C THR A 162 -14.08 -5.15 -2.18
N ILE A 163 -13.40 -4.97 -3.32
CA ILE A 163 -13.44 -3.74 -4.11
C ILE A 163 -14.84 -3.49 -4.68
N ASP A 164 -15.48 -4.52 -5.23
CA ASP A 164 -16.85 -4.41 -5.76
C ASP A 164 -17.87 -4.07 -4.66
N LYS A 165 -17.74 -4.72 -3.50
CA LYS A 165 -18.63 -4.56 -2.35
C LYS A 165 -18.48 -3.19 -1.68
N CYS A 166 -17.25 -2.79 -1.38
CA CYS A 166 -16.96 -1.58 -0.60
C CYS A 166 -16.83 -0.33 -1.48
N SER A 167 -16.41 -0.49 -2.73
CA SER A 167 -16.12 0.62 -3.66
C SER A 167 -15.22 1.70 -3.04
N PRO A 168 -14.06 1.33 -2.45
CA PRO A 168 -13.19 2.27 -1.75
C PRO A 168 -12.60 3.32 -2.70
N LEU A 169 -12.12 4.44 -2.16
CA LEU A 169 -11.09 5.22 -2.85
C LEU A 169 -9.81 4.38 -2.90
N ILE A 170 -9.14 4.33 -4.05
CA ILE A 170 -7.93 3.52 -4.23
C ILE A 170 -6.75 4.43 -4.54
N ALA A 171 -5.77 4.46 -3.64
CA ALA A 171 -4.47 5.07 -3.85
C ALA A 171 -3.46 3.97 -4.24
N ILE A 172 -2.82 4.13 -5.40
CA ILE A 172 -1.91 3.10 -5.94
C ILE A 172 -0.62 3.73 -6.43
N GLU A 173 0.52 3.22 -5.95
CA GLU A 173 1.83 3.56 -6.50
C GLU A 173 2.18 2.60 -7.64
N ARG A 174 2.70 3.13 -8.77
CA ARG A 174 3.03 2.34 -9.96
C ARG A 174 4.44 2.65 -10.44
N HIS A 175 5.39 1.86 -10.01
CA HIS A 175 6.80 2.04 -10.34
C HIS A 175 7.15 1.37 -11.68
N ALA A 176 7.36 2.15 -12.75
CA ALA A 176 7.60 1.62 -14.10
C ALA A 176 8.81 0.67 -14.19
N PHE A 177 9.85 0.93 -13.39
CA PHE A 177 11.05 0.09 -13.34
C PHE A 177 10.72 -1.32 -12.81
N ASN A 178 9.92 -1.42 -11.75
CA ASN A 178 9.56 -2.69 -11.13
C ASN A 178 8.68 -3.55 -12.05
N TYR A 179 7.71 -2.94 -12.73
CA TYR A 179 6.94 -3.63 -13.76
C TYR A 179 7.82 -4.23 -14.87
N LYS A 180 8.82 -3.46 -15.33
CA LYS A 180 9.78 -3.92 -16.34
C LYS A 180 10.62 -5.10 -15.85
N LEU A 181 11.10 -5.06 -14.59
CA LEU A 181 11.85 -6.17 -13.99
C LEU A 181 11.02 -7.45 -13.89
N LEU A 182 9.72 -7.33 -13.64
CA LEU A 182 8.78 -8.46 -13.56
C LEU A 182 8.24 -8.90 -14.94
N GLY A 183 8.66 -8.26 -16.04
CA GLY A 183 8.14 -8.55 -17.38
C GLY A 183 6.68 -8.16 -17.56
N LYS A 184 6.17 -7.22 -16.75
CA LYS A 184 4.79 -6.75 -16.74
C LYS A 184 4.65 -5.36 -17.39
N GLU A 185 3.43 -5.01 -17.76
CA GLU A 185 3.11 -3.67 -18.27
C GLU A 185 2.51 -2.78 -17.17
N LYS A 186 3.10 -1.61 -16.94
CA LYS A 186 2.62 -0.61 -15.96
C LYS A 186 1.13 -0.27 -16.12
N LYS A 187 0.56 -0.42 -17.33
CA LYS A 187 -0.85 -0.12 -17.58
C LYS A 187 -1.83 -1.20 -17.10
N GLU A 188 -1.38 -2.41 -16.75
CA GLU A 188 -2.27 -3.52 -16.38
C GLU A 188 -3.18 -3.18 -15.21
N SER A 189 -2.63 -2.67 -14.10
CA SER A 189 -3.42 -2.25 -12.93
C SER A 189 -4.42 -1.13 -13.27
N HIS A 190 -4.04 -0.19 -14.14
CA HIS A 190 -4.93 0.86 -14.62
C HIS A 190 -6.10 0.30 -15.44
N LEU A 191 -5.81 -0.56 -16.41
CA LEU A 191 -6.84 -1.18 -17.25
C LEU A 191 -7.77 -2.08 -16.43
N TYR A 192 -7.22 -2.78 -15.43
CA TYR A 192 -8.01 -3.59 -14.53
C TYR A 192 -8.97 -2.72 -13.69
N LEU A 193 -8.51 -1.62 -13.10
CA LEU A 193 -9.35 -0.68 -12.36
C LEU A 193 -10.44 -0.08 -13.24
N GLN A 194 -10.12 0.30 -14.51
CA GLN A 194 -11.13 0.75 -15.47
C GLN A 194 -12.20 -0.31 -15.74
N SER A 195 -11.80 -1.59 -15.85
CA SER A 195 -12.75 -2.69 -16.03
C SER A 195 -13.71 -2.89 -14.85
N LEU A 196 -13.33 -2.43 -13.65
CA LEU A 196 -14.15 -2.41 -12.44
C LEU A 196 -14.97 -1.10 -12.29
N GLY A 197 -14.94 -0.22 -13.30
CA GLY A 197 -15.66 1.05 -13.30
C GLY A 197 -15.00 2.19 -12.53
N TYR A 198 -13.70 2.08 -12.23
CA TYR A 198 -12.92 3.14 -11.61
C TYR A 198 -12.36 4.11 -12.65
N GLU A 199 -12.35 5.39 -12.31
CA GLU A 199 -11.69 6.45 -13.08
C GLU A 199 -10.52 7.02 -12.29
N MET A 200 -9.46 7.42 -13.00
CA MET A 200 -8.34 8.11 -12.38
C MET A 200 -8.75 9.55 -12.08
N MET A 201 -8.83 9.89 -10.80
CA MET A 201 -9.21 11.20 -10.31
C MET A 201 -8.02 12.16 -10.19
N TRP A 202 -6.85 11.60 -9.87
CA TRP A 202 -5.64 12.39 -9.67
C TRP A 202 -4.38 11.55 -9.91
N LYS A 203 -3.27 12.24 -10.27
CA LYS A 203 -1.98 11.60 -10.49
C LYS A 203 -0.83 12.57 -10.18
N LEU A 204 0.16 12.06 -9.43
CA LEU A 204 1.45 12.72 -9.22
C LEU A 204 2.57 11.71 -9.47
N THR A 205 3.40 11.95 -10.48
CA THR A 205 4.51 11.06 -10.89
C THR A 205 4.09 9.58 -11.03
N ARG A 206 4.21 8.80 -9.98
CA ARG A 206 3.89 7.35 -9.92
C ARG A 206 2.63 7.05 -9.12
N ASP A 207 2.20 7.96 -8.25
CA ASP A 207 1.00 7.83 -7.45
C ASP A 207 -0.25 8.20 -8.23
N CYS A 208 -1.29 7.40 -8.09
CA CYS A 208 -2.57 7.61 -8.75
C CYS A 208 -3.70 7.35 -7.75
N ILE A 209 -4.72 8.22 -7.78
CA ILE A 209 -5.95 8.04 -7.01
C ILE A 209 -7.08 7.71 -7.97
N TYR A 210 -7.82 6.65 -7.63
CA TYR A 210 -8.96 6.16 -8.40
C TYR A 210 -10.22 6.16 -7.56
N GLY A 211 -11.33 6.52 -8.17
CA GLY A 211 -12.67 6.47 -7.58
C GLY A 211 -13.73 6.06 -8.59
N LYS A 212 -14.91 5.70 -8.12
CA LYS A 212 -16.07 5.44 -8.99
C LYS A 212 -16.87 6.72 -9.18
N PRO A 213 -17.21 7.12 -10.43
CA PRO A 213 -17.82 8.42 -10.73
C PRO A 213 -19.19 8.67 -10.07
N ASN A 214 -19.91 7.62 -9.69
CA ASN A 214 -21.22 7.71 -9.04
C ASN A 214 -21.14 7.70 -7.50
N ILE A 215 -19.97 7.54 -6.93
CA ILE A 215 -19.72 7.69 -5.51
C ILE A 215 -19.20 9.11 -5.33
N HIS A 216 -19.90 9.94 -4.55
CA HIS A 216 -19.54 11.34 -4.34
C HIS A 216 -18.22 11.51 -3.58
N TYR A 217 -17.11 11.17 -4.25
CA TYR A 217 -15.81 11.71 -3.86
C TYR A 217 -15.81 13.17 -4.34
N ARG A 218 -16.16 14.13 -3.47
CA ARG A 218 -16.23 15.54 -3.87
C ARG A 218 -14.83 16.07 -4.19
N THR A 219 -14.72 16.66 -5.38
CA THR A 219 -13.57 17.47 -5.82
C THR A 219 -13.47 18.77 -5.03
#